data_6ab8d50b1fa09e55214399600322fdc6
#
_entry.id   6ab8d50b1fa09e55214399600322fdc6
#
_cell.length_a   1.000
_cell.length_b   1.000
_cell.length_c   1.000
_cell.angle_alpha   90.00
_cell.angle_beta   90.00
_cell.angle_gamma   90.00
#
_symmetry.space_group_name_H-M   'P 1'
#
loop_
_entity.id
_entity.type
_entity.pdbx_description
1 polymer ?
#
loop_
_entity_poly.entity_id
_entity_poly.type
_entity_poly.pdbx_seq_one_letter_code
_entity_poly.pdbx_strand_id
1 'polypeptide(L)'
;MNLGFLPESTRAAGLGVLMKGAGMVTRFLPIPQPTLLVGPGASGRLGQAVAGFGHNKILIVTDGVIAKLGLLTQLTDALTAGGTSYVVFDEVTPDAPIPLIERGIDFYREHDCDAIVAVGGGSSIDASKAIAAAIANPGKSLRQLAGYFKGLRSPAPIYAIPTTAGTGSEVTVAAVIADPERESKIVIVDTRLVPKMAALDPTLMTGLPPHITAATGIDALTHAVEAFLGNWTTPQTNSMALSAVGLIFENLRTAYSDGGNLQAREKMSLASTYAGIAFTRANVGYVHAIAHQFGGKYHTPHGLANAIMLPHVLAFSAPVVTSRLAQLAVRARLGEEGESDAALAEKFLDGVTQLNRDLNIPTYLQALKDADVPALAKAACHEAHTGYPVPRYMTLAECEAMIRQVLPPAPSDAAKGERHSSSGANIKSKPARKRSRSASKSGADATAAAKPRRISAKAGAKVGAKAATKASAKA
;
A
#
# COMPACT_ATOMS: atom_id res chain seq x y z
N MET A 1 -15.83 -3.38 -28.19
CA MET A 1 -15.73 -3.00 -29.62
C MET A 1 -14.35 -3.37 -30.13
N ASN A 2 -14.27 -4.16 -31.17
CA ASN A 2 -12.97 -4.56 -31.74
C ASN A 2 -12.55 -3.49 -32.78
N LEU A 3 -11.74 -2.51 -32.34
CA LEU A 3 -11.26 -1.42 -33.18
C LEU A 3 -9.92 -1.75 -33.90
N GLY A 4 -9.60 -3.05 -33.98
CA GLY A 4 -8.32 -3.55 -34.49
C GLY A 4 -7.95 -3.15 -35.90
N PHE A 5 -8.92 -2.71 -36.71
CA PHE A 5 -8.74 -2.31 -38.12
C PHE A 5 -8.44 -0.81 -38.34
N LEU A 6 -8.50 0.02 -37.26
CA LEU A 6 -8.21 1.44 -37.39
C LEU A 6 -6.72 1.74 -37.21
N PRO A 7 -6.15 2.76 -37.90
CA PRO A 7 -4.80 3.24 -37.64
C PRO A 7 -4.61 3.61 -36.18
N GLU A 8 -3.41 3.42 -35.65
CA GLU A 8 -3.08 3.61 -34.24
C GLU A 8 -3.37 5.04 -33.74
N SER A 9 -3.10 6.05 -34.60
CA SER A 9 -3.45 7.44 -34.34
C SER A 9 -4.96 7.69 -34.20
N THR A 10 -5.77 7.01 -35.01
CA THR A 10 -7.25 7.13 -34.98
C THR A 10 -7.81 6.43 -33.75
N ARG A 11 -7.21 5.29 -33.32
CA ARG A 11 -7.57 4.62 -32.08
C ARG A 11 -7.24 5.50 -30.86
N ALA A 12 -6.06 6.10 -30.81
CA ALA A 12 -5.64 6.98 -29.73
C ALA A 12 -6.58 8.21 -29.61
N ALA A 13 -6.97 8.81 -30.76
CA ALA A 13 -7.91 9.91 -30.76
C ALA A 13 -9.32 9.50 -30.28
N GLY A 14 -9.82 8.36 -30.74
CA GLY A 14 -11.12 7.82 -30.32
C GLY A 14 -11.16 7.44 -28.84
N LEU A 15 -10.11 6.80 -28.33
CA LEU A 15 -9.95 6.49 -26.91
C LEU A 15 -9.88 7.78 -26.07
N GLY A 16 -9.17 8.81 -26.53
CA GLY A 16 -9.10 10.10 -25.86
C GLY A 16 -10.46 10.77 -25.69
N VAL A 17 -11.35 10.67 -26.69
CA VAL A 17 -12.71 11.22 -26.60
C VAL A 17 -13.56 10.42 -25.62
N LEU A 18 -13.50 9.08 -25.65
CA LEU A 18 -14.23 8.21 -24.72
C LEU A 18 -13.76 8.45 -23.28
N MET A 19 -12.46 8.56 -23.05
CA MET A 19 -11.88 8.80 -21.73
C MET A 19 -12.24 10.20 -21.20
N LYS A 20 -12.30 11.23 -22.06
CA LYS A 20 -12.82 12.56 -21.66
C LYS A 20 -14.28 12.49 -21.23
N GLY A 21 -15.13 11.75 -21.96
CA GLY A 21 -16.51 11.52 -21.59
C GLY A 21 -16.67 10.81 -20.24
N ALA A 22 -15.90 9.74 -20.01
CA ALA A 22 -15.86 9.04 -18.73
C ALA A 22 -15.40 9.96 -17.58
N GLY A 23 -14.37 10.78 -17.81
CA GLY A 23 -13.87 11.75 -16.83
C GLY A 23 -14.93 12.81 -16.44
N MET A 24 -15.77 13.20 -17.38
CA MET A 24 -16.88 14.11 -17.08
C MET A 24 -17.90 13.47 -16.12
N VAL A 25 -18.21 12.19 -16.31
CA VAL A 25 -19.13 11.45 -15.41
C VAL A 25 -18.50 11.28 -14.02
N THR A 26 -17.22 10.87 -13.94
CA THR A 26 -16.54 10.68 -12.65
C THR A 26 -16.39 11.96 -11.86
N ARG A 27 -16.32 13.11 -12.53
CA ARG A 27 -16.24 14.44 -11.89
C ARG A 27 -17.45 14.74 -11.01
N PHE A 28 -18.63 14.28 -11.40
CA PHE A 28 -19.89 14.52 -10.67
C PHE A 28 -20.29 13.34 -9.77
N LEU A 29 -19.53 12.26 -9.77
CA LEU A 29 -19.83 11.12 -8.91
C LEU A 29 -19.68 11.50 -7.43
N PRO A 30 -20.70 11.32 -6.59
CA PRO A 30 -20.57 11.58 -5.15
C PRO A 30 -19.71 10.47 -4.51
N ILE A 31 -18.43 10.77 -4.29
CA ILE A 31 -17.52 9.90 -3.55
C ILE A 31 -17.48 10.40 -2.11
N PRO A 32 -17.98 9.61 -1.14
CA PRO A 32 -17.90 9.99 0.26
C PRO A 32 -16.45 10.01 0.72
N GLN A 33 -16.16 10.79 1.76
CA GLN A 33 -14.87 10.75 2.45
C GLN A 33 -15.10 10.25 3.88
N PRO A 34 -14.21 9.40 4.40
CA PRO A 34 -14.32 8.94 5.79
C PRO A 34 -14.05 10.08 6.77
N THR A 35 -14.59 9.97 7.96
CA THR A 35 -14.08 10.77 9.09
C THR A 35 -12.69 10.28 9.44
N LEU A 36 -11.69 11.18 9.44
CA LEU A 36 -10.30 10.83 9.74
C LEU A 36 -9.99 11.14 11.21
N LEU A 37 -9.47 10.15 11.93
CA LEU A 37 -8.86 10.29 13.23
C LEU A 37 -7.33 10.20 13.05
N VAL A 38 -6.60 11.24 13.44
CA VAL A 38 -5.16 11.32 13.15
C VAL A 38 -4.36 11.45 14.44
N GLY A 39 -3.19 10.85 14.46
CA GLY A 39 -2.21 10.93 15.54
C GLY A 39 -2.20 9.73 16.47
N PRO A 40 -1.25 9.70 17.41
CA PRO A 40 -1.08 8.58 18.35
C PRO A 40 -2.38 8.25 19.08
N GLY A 41 -2.70 6.95 19.19
CA GLY A 41 -3.93 6.46 19.82
C GLY A 41 -5.20 6.64 18.99
N ALA A 42 -5.10 6.99 17.70
CA ALA A 42 -6.25 7.12 16.82
C ALA A 42 -7.01 5.79 16.65
N SER A 43 -6.32 4.65 16.70
CA SER A 43 -6.91 3.31 16.66
C SER A 43 -7.86 3.05 17.84
N GLY A 44 -7.46 3.42 19.06
CA GLY A 44 -8.32 3.34 20.25
C GLY A 44 -9.52 4.30 20.18
N ARG A 45 -9.30 5.55 19.70
CA ARG A 45 -10.41 6.50 19.48
C ARG A 45 -11.41 6.01 18.45
N LEU A 46 -10.94 5.34 17.38
CA LEU A 46 -11.84 4.71 16.41
C LEU A 46 -12.63 3.58 17.07
N GLY A 47 -12.00 2.72 17.88
CA GLY A 47 -12.68 1.68 18.62
C GLY A 47 -13.78 2.22 19.53
N GLN A 48 -13.53 3.31 20.27
CA GLN A 48 -14.53 3.99 21.10
C GLN A 48 -15.71 4.52 20.27
N ALA A 49 -15.42 5.16 19.12
CA ALA A 49 -16.47 5.67 18.24
C ALA A 49 -17.32 4.54 17.66
N VAL A 50 -16.69 3.45 17.21
CA VAL A 50 -17.35 2.27 16.64
C VAL A 50 -18.22 1.58 17.68
N ALA A 51 -17.74 1.43 18.92
CA ALA A 51 -18.54 0.90 20.02
C ALA A 51 -19.81 1.73 20.29
N GLY A 52 -19.70 3.06 20.13
CA GLY A 52 -20.85 3.96 20.30
C GLY A 52 -21.92 3.89 19.20
N PHE A 53 -21.65 3.23 18.08
CA PHE A 53 -22.64 3.11 16.98
C PHE A 53 -23.66 1.98 17.19
N GLY A 54 -23.51 1.16 18.22
CA GLY A 54 -24.48 0.11 18.57
C GLY A 54 -24.43 -1.12 17.68
N HIS A 55 -23.25 -1.44 17.13
CA HIS A 55 -23.05 -2.71 16.43
C HIS A 55 -23.11 -3.88 17.40
N ASN A 56 -23.73 -5.00 17.00
CA ASN A 56 -23.83 -6.20 17.80
C ASN A 56 -22.50 -6.96 17.86
N LYS A 57 -21.87 -7.14 16.69
CA LYS A 57 -20.61 -7.86 16.59
C LYS A 57 -19.76 -7.37 15.42
N ILE A 58 -18.53 -7.02 15.70
CA ILE A 58 -17.56 -6.53 14.74
C ILE A 58 -16.69 -7.68 14.21
N LEU A 59 -16.55 -7.79 12.89
CA LEU A 59 -15.46 -8.55 12.29
C LEU A 59 -14.21 -7.67 12.19
N ILE A 60 -13.14 -8.03 12.87
CA ILE A 60 -11.82 -7.43 12.67
C ILE A 60 -11.09 -8.26 11.61
N VAL A 61 -10.74 -7.63 10.47
CA VAL A 61 -10.01 -8.28 9.37
C VAL A 61 -8.57 -7.78 9.38
N THR A 62 -7.62 -8.71 9.51
CA THR A 62 -6.19 -8.40 9.65
C THR A 62 -5.33 -9.53 9.10
N ASP A 63 -4.02 -9.39 9.17
CA ASP A 63 -3.05 -10.46 8.91
C ASP A 63 -2.43 -11.01 10.21
N GLY A 64 -1.90 -12.23 10.12
CA GLY A 64 -1.36 -12.93 11.29
C GLY A 64 -0.12 -12.27 11.89
N VAL A 65 0.58 -11.39 11.17
CA VAL A 65 1.73 -10.63 11.69
C VAL A 65 1.23 -9.52 12.61
N ILE A 66 0.25 -8.74 12.16
CA ILE A 66 -0.36 -7.66 12.93
C ILE A 66 -0.99 -8.20 14.21
N ALA A 67 -1.73 -9.33 14.11
CA ALA A 67 -2.34 -9.98 15.26
C ALA A 67 -1.28 -10.42 16.29
N LYS A 68 -0.19 -11.07 15.84
CA LYS A 68 0.91 -11.55 16.71
C LYS A 68 1.71 -10.40 17.35
N LEU A 69 1.84 -9.27 16.67
CA LEU A 69 2.54 -8.10 17.20
C LEU A 69 1.70 -7.31 18.23
N GLY A 70 0.45 -7.70 18.48
CA GLY A 70 -0.43 -7.04 19.45
C GLY A 70 -0.91 -5.65 18.98
N LEU A 71 -0.85 -5.34 17.70
CA LEU A 71 -1.24 -4.05 17.17
C LEU A 71 -2.77 -3.81 17.20
N LEU A 72 -3.55 -4.83 17.52
CA LEU A 72 -5.00 -4.74 17.70
C LEU A 72 -5.41 -4.24 19.10
N THR A 73 -4.51 -4.23 20.09
CA THR A 73 -4.83 -4.05 21.51
C THR A 73 -5.62 -2.78 21.77
N GLN A 74 -5.19 -1.62 21.27
CA GLN A 74 -5.91 -0.36 21.49
C GLN A 74 -7.35 -0.39 20.96
N LEU A 75 -7.57 -1.02 19.79
CA LEU A 75 -8.89 -1.19 19.20
C LEU A 75 -9.75 -2.14 20.05
N THR A 76 -9.22 -3.32 20.37
CA THR A 76 -9.97 -4.38 21.08
C THR A 76 -10.31 -3.98 22.51
N ASP A 77 -9.41 -3.30 23.21
CA ASP A 77 -9.66 -2.76 24.54
C ASP A 77 -10.79 -1.71 24.51
N ALA A 78 -10.78 -0.83 23.50
CA ALA A 78 -11.81 0.18 23.34
C ALA A 78 -13.19 -0.43 23.01
N LEU A 79 -13.25 -1.43 22.13
CA LEU A 79 -14.49 -2.18 21.83
C LEU A 79 -15.01 -2.88 23.08
N THR A 80 -14.14 -3.58 23.81
CA THR A 80 -14.50 -4.30 25.04
C THR A 80 -15.01 -3.34 26.11
N ALA A 81 -14.33 -2.22 26.32
CA ALA A 81 -14.76 -1.19 27.28
C ALA A 81 -16.12 -0.58 26.91
N GLY A 82 -16.42 -0.48 25.60
CA GLY A 82 -17.72 -0.03 25.09
C GLY A 82 -18.80 -1.12 25.04
N GLY A 83 -18.50 -2.36 25.50
CA GLY A 83 -19.44 -3.48 25.52
C GLY A 83 -19.75 -4.09 24.13
N THR A 84 -18.96 -3.77 23.10
CA THR A 84 -19.17 -4.30 21.75
C THR A 84 -18.38 -5.58 21.54
N SER A 85 -19.06 -6.64 21.12
CA SER A 85 -18.45 -7.94 20.81
C SER A 85 -17.67 -7.85 19.48
N TYR A 86 -16.59 -8.64 19.37
CA TYR A 86 -15.82 -8.75 18.13
C TYR A 86 -15.27 -10.17 17.95
N VAL A 87 -14.94 -10.50 16.71
CA VAL A 87 -14.16 -11.67 16.31
C VAL A 87 -13.05 -11.23 15.36
N VAL A 88 -11.95 -11.98 15.32
CA VAL A 88 -10.78 -11.63 14.53
C VAL A 88 -10.58 -12.66 13.43
N PHE A 89 -10.54 -12.21 12.19
CA PHE A 89 -10.11 -12.96 11.01
C PHE A 89 -8.71 -12.49 10.64
N ASP A 90 -7.68 -13.25 11.01
CA ASP A 90 -6.26 -12.90 10.90
C ASP A 90 -5.52 -13.64 9.78
N GLU A 91 -6.26 -14.17 8.81
CA GLU A 91 -5.73 -14.98 7.72
C GLU A 91 -5.32 -14.17 6.49
N VAL A 92 -5.42 -12.82 6.50
CA VAL A 92 -5.14 -12.03 5.29
C VAL A 92 -3.70 -12.23 4.85
N THR A 93 -3.54 -12.52 3.56
CA THR A 93 -2.24 -12.63 2.88
C THR A 93 -2.11 -11.50 1.84
N PRO A 94 -0.88 -11.22 1.36
CA PRO A 94 -0.69 -10.25 0.28
C PRO A 94 -1.64 -10.50 -0.91
N ASP A 95 -2.09 -9.41 -1.54
CA ASP A 95 -2.99 -9.40 -2.69
C ASP A 95 -4.41 -9.95 -2.42
N ALA A 96 -4.74 -10.34 -1.19
CA ALA A 96 -6.08 -10.78 -0.76
C ALA A 96 -6.78 -11.71 -1.78
N PRO A 97 -6.32 -12.95 -1.97
CA PRO A 97 -6.85 -13.83 -3.02
C PRO A 97 -8.31 -14.24 -2.78
N ILE A 98 -9.06 -14.47 -3.86
CA ILE A 98 -10.48 -14.85 -3.84
C ILE A 98 -10.81 -15.93 -2.80
N PRO A 99 -10.09 -17.08 -2.72
CA PRO A 99 -10.42 -18.12 -1.74
C PRO A 99 -10.30 -17.68 -0.28
N LEU A 100 -9.41 -16.73 0.01
CA LEU A 100 -9.28 -16.13 1.35
C LEU A 100 -10.50 -15.26 1.66
N ILE A 101 -10.94 -14.45 0.71
CA ILE A 101 -12.11 -13.57 0.88
C ILE A 101 -13.37 -14.41 1.09
N GLU A 102 -13.52 -15.53 0.36
CA GLU A 102 -14.63 -16.47 0.53
C GLU A 102 -14.68 -17.04 1.94
N ARG A 103 -13.52 -17.44 2.52
CA ARG A 103 -13.47 -17.83 3.94
C ARG A 103 -13.86 -16.69 4.90
N GLY A 104 -13.41 -15.46 4.60
CA GLY A 104 -13.80 -14.29 5.39
C GLY A 104 -15.30 -13.99 5.33
N ILE A 105 -15.95 -14.25 4.19
CA ILE A 105 -17.42 -14.13 4.03
C ILE A 105 -18.13 -15.16 4.92
N ASP A 106 -17.68 -16.40 4.89
CA ASP A 106 -18.26 -17.46 5.70
C ASP A 106 -18.05 -17.19 7.20
N PHE A 107 -16.84 -16.79 7.59
CA PHE A 107 -16.52 -16.39 8.95
C PHE A 107 -17.39 -15.24 9.47
N TYR A 108 -17.66 -14.21 8.64
CA TYR A 108 -18.57 -13.11 8.99
C TYR A 108 -19.99 -13.63 9.27
N ARG A 109 -20.48 -14.54 8.43
CA ARG A 109 -21.83 -15.12 8.56
C ARG A 109 -21.96 -16.03 9.77
N GLU A 110 -20.99 -16.93 9.97
CA GLU A 110 -20.98 -17.88 11.11
C GLU A 110 -20.99 -17.18 12.47
N HIS A 111 -20.44 -15.95 12.52
CA HIS A 111 -20.37 -15.20 13.76
C HIS A 111 -21.43 -14.09 13.87
N ASP A 112 -22.37 -13.99 12.93
CA ASP A 112 -23.43 -12.97 12.92
C ASP A 112 -22.88 -11.54 13.07
N CYS A 113 -21.81 -11.20 12.35
CA CYS A 113 -21.23 -9.88 12.36
C CYS A 113 -22.12 -8.88 11.60
N ASP A 114 -22.11 -7.60 12.00
CA ASP A 114 -22.89 -6.52 11.38
C ASP A 114 -22.07 -5.32 10.95
N ALA A 115 -20.76 -5.28 11.27
CA ALA A 115 -19.80 -4.29 10.79
C ALA A 115 -18.41 -4.92 10.64
N ILE A 116 -17.51 -4.22 9.93
CA ILE A 116 -16.14 -4.66 9.68
C ILE A 116 -15.16 -3.55 10.06
N VAL A 117 -14.11 -3.91 10.83
CA VAL A 117 -12.94 -3.07 11.05
C VAL A 117 -11.74 -3.71 10.38
N ALA A 118 -11.21 -3.08 9.35
CA ALA A 118 -9.97 -3.48 8.70
C ALA A 118 -8.77 -2.93 9.48
N VAL A 119 -7.84 -3.78 9.90
CA VAL A 119 -6.57 -3.36 10.50
C VAL A 119 -5.43 -3.95 9.69
N GLY A 120 -4.66 -3.12 8.99
CA GLY A 120 -3.59 -3.63 8.16
C GLY A 120 -3.22 -2.73 6.98
N GLY A 121 -2.44 -3.26 6.06
CA GLY A 121 -2.15 -2.61 4.79
C GLY A 121 -3.31 -2.70 3.79
N GLY A 122 -3.05 -2.32 2.54
CA GLY A 122 -4.05 -2.34 1.47
C GLY A 122 -4.76 -3.68 1.33
N SER A 123 -4.06 -4.82 1.44
CA SER A 123 -4.66 -6.15 1.33
C SER A 123 -5.75 -6.41 2.39
N SER A 124 -5.55 -6.00 3.65
CA SER A 124 -6.55 -6.15 4.71
C SER A 124 -7.76 -5.26 4.49
N ILE A 125 -7.53 -4.03 4.02
CA ILE A 125 -8.62 -3.08 3.74
C ILE A 125 -9.42 -3.53 2.50
N ASP A 126 -8.74 -3.99 1.45
CA ASP A 126 -9.39 -4.45 0.22
C ASP A 126 -10.14 -5.77 0.43
N ALA A 127 -9.58 -6.71 1.23
CA ALA A 127 -10.30 -7.90 1.67
C ALA A 127 -11.60 -7.53 2.41
N SER A 128 -11.54 -6.58 3.34
CA SER A 128 -12.69 -6.09 4.09
C SER A 128 -13.77 -5.52 3.19
N LYS A 129 -13.38 -4.71 2.20
CA LYS A 129 -14.30 -4.14 1.20
C LYS A 129 -14.93 -5.23 0.34
N ALA A 130 -14.14 -6.21 -0.12
CA ALA A 130 -14.62 -7.31 -0.94
C ALA A 130 -15.58 -8.24 -0.15
N ILE A 131 -15.26 -8.55 1.11
CA ILE A 131 -16.14 -9.27 2.03
C ILE A 131 -17.47 -8.53 2.18
N ALA A 132 -17.43 -7.23 2.51
CA ALA A 132 -18.62 -6.42 2.68
C ALA A 132 -19.48 -6.34 1.40
N ALA A 133 -18.84 -6.20 0.22
CA ALA A 133 -19.52 -6.19 -1.07
C ALA A 133 -20.23 -7.52 -1.35
N ALA A 134 -19.58 -8.64 -1.11
CA ALA A 134 -20.11 -9.98 -1.36
C ALA A 134 -21.27 -10.34 -0.41
N ILE A 135 -21.15 -10.00 0.86
CA ILE A 135 -22.21 -10.22 1.86
C ILE A 135 -23.47 -9.45 1.49
N ALA A 136 -23.33 -8.20 1.05
CA ALA A 136 -24.46 -7.39 0.63
C ALA A 136 -25.13 -7.91 -0.64
N ASN A 137 -24.46 -8.69 -1.45
CA ASN A 137 -24.95 -9.17 -2.74
C ASN A 137 -24.94 -10.71 -2.84
N PRO A 138 -25.69 -11.42 -1.98
CA PRO A 138 -25.75 -12.87 -2.02
C PRO A 138 -26.20 -13.35 -3.39
N GLY A 139 -25.56 -14.40 -3.90
CA GLY A 139 -25.82 -14.93 -5.24
C GLY A 139 -24.92 -14.35 -6.34
N LYS A 140 -24.05 -13.36 -6.05
CA LYS A 140 -22.98 -12.92 -6.94
C LYS A 140 -21.63 -13.40 -6.44
N SER A 141 -20.85 -14.02 -7.32
CA SER A 141 -19.44 -14.31 -7.04
C SER A 141 -18.61 -13.02 -7.03
N LEU A 142 -17.42 -13.04 -6.43
CA LEU A 142 -16.48 -11.91 -6.45
C LEU A 142 -16.13 -11.50 -7.89
N ARG A 143 -16.00 -12.47 -8.81
CA ARG A 143 -15.79 -12.22 -10.25
C ARG A 143 -16.96 -11.48 -10.90
N GLN A 144 -18.19 -11.75 -10.48
CA GLN A 144 -19.38 -11.03 -10.99
C GLN A 144 -19.52 -9.63 -10.38
N LEU A 145 -18.91 -9.37 -9.22
CA LEU A 145 -18.84 -8.06 -8.60
C LEU A 145 -17.70 -7.20 -9.18
N ALA A 146 -16.75 -7.80 -9.92
CA ALA A 146 -15.65 -7.06 -10.55
C ALA A 146 -16.15 -6.04 -11.56
N GLY A 147 -15.52 -4.87 -11.56
CA GLY A 147 -15.88 -3.71 -12.38
C GLY A 147 -16.65 -2.65 -11.58
N TYR A 148 -17.24 -1.72 -12.31
CA TYR A 148 -17.88 -0.53 -11.73
C TYR A 148 -19.34 -0.79 -11.37
N PHE A 149 -19.71 -0.51 -10.12
CA PHE A 149 -21.12 -0.50 -9.63
C PHE A 149 -21.88 -1.80 -9.89
N LYS A 150 -21.22 -2.95 -9.78
CA LYS A 150 -21.86 -4.26 -9.94
C LYS A 150 -22.63 -4.71 -8.71
N GLY A 151 -22.35 -4.16 -7.53
CA GLY A 151 -23.14 -4.33 -6.32
C GLY A 151 -24.49 -3.61 -6.44
N LEU A 152 -25.57 -4.22 -5.92
CA LEU A 152 -26.91 -3.62 -5.92
C LEU A 152 -27.33 -3.12 -4.53
N ARG A 153 -26.71 -3.64 -3.47
CA ARG A 153 -27.07 -3.34 -2.08
C ARG A 153 -25.93 -2.64 -1.36
N SER A 154 -26.27 -1.85 -0.36
CA SER A 154 -25.27 -1.21 0.51
C SER A 154 -24.55 -2.25 1.34
N PRO A 155 -23.22 -2.24 1.38
CA PRO A 155 -22.41 -3.13 2.22
C PRO A 155 -22.60 -2.81 3.70
N ALA A 156 -22.21 -3.75 4.58
CA ALA A 156 -22.03 -3.49 5.99
C ALA A 156 -21.05 -2.32 6.21
N PRO A 157 -21.20 -1.55 7.31
CA PRO A 157 -20.27 -0.47 7.62
C PRO A 157 -18.83 -0.97 7.70
N ILE A 158 -17.92 -0.25 7.06
CA ILE A 158 -16.49 -0.54 7.06
C ILE A 158 -15.78 0.60 7.77
N TYR A 159 -14.84 0.27 8.64
CA TYR A 159 -13.90 1.15 9.31
C TYR A 159 -12.48 0.70 9.01
N ALA A 160 -11.52 1.59 8.92
CA ALA A 160 -10.17 1.24 8.51
C ALA A 160 -9.10 1.81 9.45
N ILE A 161 -8.10 0.99 9.75
CA ILE A 161 -6.91 1.35 10.51
C ILE A 161 -5.70 0.92 9.67
N PRO A 162 -5.20 1.77 8.75
CA PRO A 162 -4.04 1.43 7.95
C PRO A 162 -2.78 1.31 8.81
N THR A 163 -2.00 0.27 8.58
CA THR A 163 -0.69 0.06 9.21
C THR A 163 0.47 0.29 8.25
N THR A 164 0.18 0.74 7.03
CA THR A 164 1.15 1.16 6.00
C THR A 164 0.75 2.51 5.43
N ALA A 165 1.73 3.30 5.01
CA ALA A 165 1.53 4.60 4.37
C ALA A 165 1.85 4.50 2.88
N GLY A 166 0.92 3.96 2.09
CA GLY A 166 1.14 3.68 0.66
C GLY A 166 -0.14 3.68 -0.16
N THR A 167 -0.99 2.71 0.04
CA THR A 167 -2.13 2.43 -0.84
C THR A 167 -3.26 3.46 -0.75
N GLY A 168 -3.42 4.15 0.39
CA GLY A 168 -4.56 5.04 0.61
C GLY A 168 -5.92 4.32 0.55
N SER A 169 -5.95 2.98 0.67
CA SER A 169 -7.19 2.21 0.51
C SER A 169 -8.28 2.61 1.50
N GLU A 170 -7.93 3.18 2.65
CA GLU A 170 -8.87 3.69 3.66
C GLU A 170 -9.78 4.83 3.17
N VAL A 171 -9.45 5.45 2.03
CA VAL A 171 -10.25 6.55 1.42
C VAL A 171 -10.71 6.26 0.00
N THR A 172 -10.47 5.06 -0.53
CA THR A 172 -10.77 4.73 -1.93
C THR A 172 -12.07 3.96 -2.10
N VAL A 173 -12.62 4.05 -3.31
CA VAL A 173 -13.85 3.35 -3.75
C VAL A 173 -13.59 1.92 -4.23
N ALA A 174 -12.32 1.51 -4.33
CA ALA A 174 -11.89 0.27 -4.95
C ALA A 174 -11.44 -0.77 -3.93
N ALA A 175 -11.66 -2.04 -4.25
CA ALA A 175 -11.00 -3.20 -3.66
C ALA A 175 -10.29 -3.98 -4.76
N VAL A 176 -8.97 -4.13 -4.64
CA VAL A 176 -8.12 -4.87 -5.60
C VAL A 176 -7.79 -6.21 -4.98
N ILE A 177 -8.21 -7.30 -5.60
CA ILE A 177 -8.05 -8.67 -5.09
C ILE A 177 -7.46 -9.58 -6.15
N ALA A 178 -6.71 -10.59 -5.74
CA ALA A 178 -6.12 -11.56 -6.67
C ALA A 178 -7.13 -12.64 -7.08
N ASP A 179 -7.13 -12.97 -8.36
CA ASP A 179 -7.78 -14.16 -8.93
C ASP A 179 -6.70 -15.17 -9.32
N PRO A 180 -6.32 -16.11 -8.44
CA PRO A 180 -5.25 -17.07 -8.70
C PRO A 180 -5.53 -18.00 -9.87
N GLU A 181 -6.80 -18.31 -10.16
CA GLU A 181 -7.18 -19.19 -11.28
C GLU A 181 -6.93 -18.53 -12.64
N ARG A 182 -6.95 -17.19 -12.69
CA ARG A 182 -6.75 -16.41 -13.91
C ARG A 182 -5.39 -15.71 -13.96
N GLU A 183 -4.56 -15.93 -12.96
CA GLU A 183 -3.27 -15.24 -12.78
C GLU A 183 -3.39 -13.73 -12.98
N SER A 184 -4.46 -13.13 -12.42
CA SER A 184 -4.80 -11.71 -12.63
C SER A 184 -5.34 -11.08 -11.36
N LYS A 185 -5.39 -9.74 -11.35
CA LYS A 185 -6.10 -8.98 -10.33
C LYS A 185 -7.47 -8.55 -10.87
N ILE A 186 -8.48 -8.58 -10.02
CA ILE A 186 -9.80 -8.02 -10.30
C ILE A 186 -10.06 -6.84 -9.37
N VAL A 187 -10.80 -5.86 -9.85
CA VAL A 187 -11.10 -4.64 -9.10
C VAL A 187 -12.59 -4.51 -8.94
N ILE A 188 -13.06 -4.39 -7.71
CA ILE A 188 -14.46 -4.09 -7.38
C ILE A 188 -14.54 -2.61 -7.06
N VAL A 189 -15.33 -1.85 -7.81
CA VAL A 189 -15.44 -0.39 -7.65
C VAL A 189 -16.87 0.00 -7.30
N ASP A 190 -17.03 0.59 -6.11
CA ASP A 190 -18.30 1.11 -5.65
C ASP A 190 -18.07 2.22 -4.62
N THR A 191 -18.74 3.37 -4.76
CA THR A 191 -18.60 4.50 -3.82
C THR A 191 -19.02 4.14 -2.40
N ARG A 192 -19.83 3.11 -2.21
CA ARG A 192 -20.28 2.61 -0.91
C ARG A 192 -19.22 1.79 -0.17
N LEU A 193 -18.10 1.41 -0.84
CA LEU A 193 -16.99 0.69 -0.24
C LEU A 193 -15.99 1.61 0.48
N VAL A 194 -16.15 2.93 0.34
CA VAL A 194 -15.34 3.86 1.13
C VAL A 194 -15.66 3.66 2.62
N PRO A 195 -14.64 3.41 3.46
CA PRO A 195 -14.84 3.30 4.90
C PRO A 195 -15.59 4.50 5.50
N LYS A 196 -16.37 4.29 6.54
CA LYS A 196 -17.09 5.38 7.25
C LYS A 196 -16.13 6.25 8.06
N MET A 197 -15.13 5.62 8.66
CA MET A 197 -14.07 6.28 9.41
C MET A 197 -12.74 5.59 9.12
N ALA A 198 -11.66 6.35 9.23
CA ALA A 198 -10.31 5.80 9.20
C ALA A 198 -9.45 6.40 10.34
N ALA A 199 -8.62 5.57 10.97
CA ALA A 199 -7.69 5.97 12.01
C ALA A 199 -6.25 5.88 11.50
N LEU A 200 -5.62 7.04 11.34
CA LEU A 200 -4.23 7.19 10.94
C LEU A 200 -3.37 7.26 12.20
N ASP A 201 -3.03 6.09 12.73
CA ASP A 201 -2.27 5.95 13.98
C ASP A 201 -0.79 5.65 13.67
N PRO A 202 0.11 6.63 13.80
CA PRO A 202 1.52 6.42 13.47
C PRO A 202 2.21 5.40 14.38
N THR A 203 1.66 5.13 15.58
CA THR A 203 2.26 4.14 16.50
C THR A 203 2.20 2.72 15.94
N LEU A 204 1.22 2.42 15.08
CA LEU A 204 1.09 1.12 14.44
C LEU A 204 2.09 0.90 13.28
N MET A 205 2.80 1.95 12.87
CA MET A 205 3.74 1.91 11.75
C MET A 205 5.22 1.94 12.17
N THR A 206 5.51 2.11 13.47
CA THR A 206 6.89 2.25 13.96
C THR A 206 7.73 1.00 13.77
N GLY A 207 7.11 -0.18 13.76
CA GLY A 207 7.76 -1.46 13.52
C GLY A 207 7.88 -1.87 12.05
N LEU A 208 7.44 -1.03 11.10
CA LEU A 208 7.55 -1.37 9.67
C LEU A 208 9.00 -1.45 9.23
N PRO A 209 9.41 -2.53 8.56
CA PRO A 209 10.74 -2.65 7.98
C PRO A 209 11.03 -1.51 6.98
N PRO A 210 12.29 -1.02 6.90
CA PRO A 210 12.66 0.05 5.99
C PRO A 210 12.28 -0.21 4.51
N HIS A 211 12.47 -1.42 4.01
CA HIS A 211 12.12 -1.76 2.62
C HIS A 211 10.61 -1.70 2.36
N ILE A 212 9.76 -2.01 3.34
CA ILE A 212 8.29 -1.83 3.22
C ILE A 212 7.95 -0.35 3.25
N THR A 213 8.58 0.43 4.15
CA THR A 213 8.41 1.89 4.21
C THR A 213 8.78 2.55 2.89
N ALA A 214 9.91 2.15 2.28
CA ALA A 214 10.35 2.64 0.98
C ALA A 214 9.34 2.32 -0.14
N ALA A 215 8.99 1.05 -0.29
CA ALA A 215 8.09 0.60 -1.34
C ALA A 215 6.71 1.26 -1.22
N THR A 216 6.12 1.29 -0.02
CA THR A 216 4.80 1.91 0.18
C THR A 216 4.85 3.43 0.06
N GLY A 217 5.92 4.08 0.51
CA GLY A 217 6.08 5.53 0.38
C GLY A 217 6.20 5.99 -1.08
N ILE A 218 6.94 5.24 -1.92
CA ILE A 218 7.01 5.53 -3.36
C ILE A 218 5.70 5.14 -4.07
N ASP A 219 4.98 4.15 -3.59
CA ASP A 219 3.63 3.83 -4.06
C ASP A 219 2.68 5.03 -3.86
N ALA A 220 2.66 5.62 -2.66
CA ALA A 220 1.92 6.86 -2.39
C ALA A 220 2.36 8.02 -3.30
N LEU A 221 3.67 8.15 -3.56
CA LEU A 221 4.19 9.14 -4.51
C LEU A 221 3.66 8.89 -5.92
N THR A 222 3.68 7.63 -6.36
CA THR A 222 3.17 7.24 -7.69
C THR A 222 1.69 7.55 -7.82
N HIS A 223 0.87 7.22 -6.84
CA HIS A 223 -0.55 7.58 -6.80
C HIS A 223 -0.77 9.09 -6.95
N ALA A 224 -0.05 9.90 -6.15
CA ALA A 224 -0.18 11.34 -6.19
C ALA A 224 0.25 11.92 -7.55
N VAL A 225 1.37 11.47 -8.09
CA VAL A 225 1.93 11.96 -9.35
C VAL A 225 1.06 11.55 -10.52
N GLU A 226 0.64 10.29 -10.64
CA GLU A 226 -0.23 9.85 -11.74
C GLU A 226 -1.60 10.52 -11.69
N ALA A 227 -2.19 10.66 -10.49
CA ALA A 227 -3.44 11.40 -10.32
C ALA A 227 -3.29 12.88 -10.72
N PHE A 228 -2.14 13.51 -10.44
CA PHE A 228 -1.87 14.89 -10.82
C PHE A 228 -1.62 15.05 -12.32
N LEU A 229 -0.86 14.15 -12.94
CA LEU A 229 -0.50 14.25 -14.36
C LEU A 229 -1.62 13.80 -15.31
N GLY A 230 -2.55 12.99 -14.83
CA GLY A 230 -3.66 12.44 -15.62
C GLY A 230 -4.66 13.48 -16.11
N ASN A 231 -5.54 13.07 -17.04
CA ASN A 231 -6.52 13.94 -17.69
C ASN A 231 -7.85 14.09 -16.93
N TRP A 232 -8.06 13.39 -15.79
CA TRP A 232 -9.30 13.46 -14.99
C TRP A 232 -9.18 14.33 -13.74
N THR A 233 -8.24 15.23 -13.73
CA THR A 233 -7.96 16.05 -12.56
C THR A 233 -9.04 17.09 -12.29
N THR A 234 -9.19 17.46 -11.03
CA THR A 234 -9.99 18.57 -10.53
C THR A 234 -9.12 19.46 -9.63
N PRO A 235 -9.53 20.70 -9.33
CA PRO A 235 -8.80 21.52 -8.36
C PRO A 235 -8.57 20.83 -7.02
N GLN A 236 -9.57 20.05 -6.54
CA GLN A 236 -9.46 19.29 -5.30
C GLN A 236 -8.41 18.17 -5.42
N THR A 237 -8.47 17.35 -6.48
CA THR A 237 -7.49 16.26 -6.66
C THR A 237 -6.08 16.78 -6.84
N ASN A 238 -5.92 17.92 -7.54
CA ASN A 238 -4.63 18.58 -7.70
C ASN A 238 -4.07 19.05 -6.35
N SER A 239 -4.89 19.70 -5.52
CA SER A 239 -4.47 20.16 -4.18
C SER A 239 -4.05 18.98 -3.30
N MET A 240 -4.80 17.88 -3.30
CA MET A 240 -4.47 16.68 -2.53
C MET A 240 -3.17 16.03 -3.03
N ALA A 241 -3.02 15.85 -4.35
CA ALA A 241 -1.83 15.27 -4.95
C ALA A 241 -0.56 16.10 -4.66
N LEU A 242 -0.62 17.41 -4.86
CA LEU A 242 0.48 18.32 -4.54
C LEU A 242 0.84 18.27 -3.05
N SER A 243 -0.16 18.23 -2.15
CA SER A 243 0.08 18.10 -0.71
C SER A 243 0.76 16.77 -0.37
N ALA A 244 0.33 15.67 -0.98
CA ALA A 244 0.96 14.36 -0.81
C ALA A 244 2.42 14.38 -1.25
N VAL A 245 2.73 14.89 -2.45
CA VAL A 245 4.09 14.98 -2.96
C VAL A 245 5.00 15.78 -2.02
N GLY A 246 4.56 16.94 -1.54
CA GLY A 246 5.34 17.74 -0.60
C GLY A 246 5.64 16.98 0.70
N LEU A 247 4.63 16.34 1.29
CA LEU A 247 4.81 15.56 2.52
C LEU A 247 5.74 14.35 2.33
N ILE A 248 5.67 13.67 1.17
CA ILE A 248 6.52 12.51 0.89
C ILE A 248 7.98 12.93 0.75
N PHE A 249 8.29 13.95 -0.06
CA PHE A 249 9.66 14.41 -0.24
C PHE A 249 10.28 14.93 1.07
N GLU A 250 9.48 15.51 1.95
CA GLU A 250 9.93 16.03 3.24
C GLU A 250 10.15 14.93 4.29
N ASN A 251 9.36 13.83 4.28
CA ASN A 251 9.31 12.92 5.41
C ASN A 251 9.72 11.47 5.10
N LEU A 252 9.70 11.01 3.83
CA LEU A 252 9.91 9.59 3.52
C LEU A 252 11.31 9.11 3.88
N ARG A 253 12.35 9.92 3.63
CA ARG A 253 13.74 9.57 4.02
C ARG A 253 13.86 9.39 5.53
N THR A 254 13.24 10.27 6.30
CA THR A 254 13.23 10.17 7.77
C THR A 254 12.46 8.93 8.22
N ALA A 255 11.26 8.69 7.70
CA ALA A 255 10.48 7.51 8.03
C ALA A 255 11.19 6.19 7.65
N TYR A 256 12.02 6.21 6.61
CA TYR A 256 12.83 5.08 6.17
C TYR A 256 14.03 4.82 7.09
N SER A 257 14.79 5.87 7.43
CA SER A 257 16.03 5.76 8.22
C SER A 257 15.77 5.67 9.72
N ASP A 258 14.69 6.29 10.20
CA ASP A 258 14.23 6.29 11.60
C ASP A 258 12.76 5.88 11.66
N GLY A 259 12.52 4.58 11.65
CA GLY A 259 11.17 4.01 11.70
C GLY A 259 10.39 4.37 12.96
N GLY A 260 11.07 4.74 14.05
CA GLY A 260 10.49 5.18 15.31
C GLY A 260 9.98 6.63 15.31
N ASN A 261 10.29 7.42 14.29
CA ASN A 261 9.92 8.82 14.20
C ASN A 261 8.41 8.99 13.94
N LEU A 262 7.65 9.20 15.02
CA LEU A 262 6.19 9.30 14.96
C LEU A 262 5.72 10.45 14.07
N GLN A 263 6.43 11.57 14.05
CA GLN A 263 6.06 12.71 13.22
C GLN A 263 6.20 12.37 11.73
N ALA A 264 7.31 11.77 11.33
CA ALA A 264 7.50 11.34 9.95
C ALA A 264 6.48 10.26 9.54
N ARG A 265 6.19 9.30 10.43
CA ARG A 265 5.13 8.29 10.20
C ARG A 265 3.75 8.90 10.02
N GLU A 266 3.37 9.86 10.87
CA GLU A 266 2.10 10.58 10.74
C GLU A 266 2.00 11.34 9.42
N LYS A 267 3.06 12.07 9.06
CA LYS A 267 3.10 12.82 7.79
C LYS A 267 3.03 11.90 6.57
N MET A 268 3.71 10.76 6.60
CA MET A 268 3.60 9.74 5.54
C MET A 268 2.20 9.13 5.47
N SER A 269 1.56 8.86 6.60
CA SER A 269 0.18 8.37 6.64
C SER A 269 -0.80 9.38 6.01
N LEU A 270 -0.68 10.66 6.39
CA LEU A 270 -1.46 11.74 5.76
C LEU A 270 -1.18 11.86 4.26
N ALA A 271 0.08 11.73 3.84
CA ALA A 271 0.45 11.77 2.43
C ALA A 271 -0.21 10.66 1.62
N SER A 272 -0.18 9.42 2.13
CA SER A 272 -0.86 8.27 1.55
C SER A 272 -2.37 8.50 1.42
N THR A 273 -3.00 9.01 2.48
CA THR A 273 -4.43 9.36 2.48
C THR A 273 -4.74 10.44 1.44
N TYR A 274 -3.95 11.50 1.35
CA TYR A 274 -4.16 12.55 0.33
C TYR A 274 -3.96 12.04 -1.09
N ALA A 275 -2.95 11.19 -1.32
CA ALA A 275 -2.78 10.50 -2.59
C ALA A 275 -4.00 9.62 -2.91
N GLY A 276 -4.53 8.89 -1.92
CA GLY A 276 -5.76 8.09 -2.01
C GLY A 276 -6.98 8.91 -2.43
N ILE A 277 -7.19 10.07 -1.79
CA ILE A 277 -8.28 11.00 -2.15
C ILE A 277 -8.11 11.54 -3.58
N ALA A 278 -6.86 11.78 -4.01
CA ALA A 278 -6.59 12.27 -5.35
C ALA A 278 -6.91 11.19 -6.40
N PHE A 279 -6.28 10.00 -6.29
CA PHE A 279 -6.38 9.00 -7.34
C PHE A 279 -7.73 8.25 -7.36
N THR A 280 -8.45 8.16 -6.24
CA THR A 280 -9.79 7.53 -6.25
C THR A 280 -10.76 8.22 -7.22
N ARG A 281 -10.51 9.47 -7.58
CA ARG A 281 -11.26 10.24 -8.58
C ARG A 281 -10.49 10.44 -9.88
N ALA A 282 -9.20 10.82 -9.79
CA ALA A 282 -8.38 11.12 -10.95
C ALA A 282 -7.79 9.87 -11.62
N ASN A 283 -7.90 8.71 -10.98
CA ASN A 283 -7.34 7.43 -11.40
C ASN A 283 -5.80 7.42 -11.41
N VAL A 284 -5.22 6.37 -11.92
CA VAL A 284 -3.76 6.11 -12.04
C VAL A 284 -3.33 6.09 -13.52
N GLY A 285 -2.13 5.63 -13.84
CA GLY A 285 -1.61 5.63 -15.19
C GLY A 285 -0.74 4.43 -15.55
N TYR A 286 0.27 4.65 -16.42
CA TYR A 286 1.12 3.57 -16.93
C TYR A 286 2.04 2.95 -15.90
N VAL A 287 2.44 3.67 -14.85
CA VAL A 287 3.24 3.08 -13.78
C VAL A 287 2.47 1.91 -13.18
N HIS A 288 1.21 2.16 -12.79
CA HIS A 288 0.34 1.13 -12.24
C HIS A 288 -0.01 0.05 -13.27
N ALA A 289 -0.31 0.42 -14.51
CA ALA A 289 -0.64 -0.54 -15.56
C ALA A 289 0.49 -1.57 -15.78
N ILE A 290 1.75 -1.14 -15.75
CA ILE A 290 2.91 -2.02 -15.89
C ILE A 290 3.17 -2.80 -14.58
N ALA A 291 3.10 -2.13 -13.43
CA ALA A 291 3.32 -2.75 -12.13
C ALA A 291 2.32 -3.88 -11.83
N HIS A 292 1.06 -3.74 -12.26
CA HIS A 292 0.05 -4.80 -12.14
C HIS A 292 0.45 -6.07 -12.90
N GLN A 293 1.08 -5.91 -14.07
CA GLN A 293 1.55 -7.07 -14.85
C GLN A 293 2.72 -7.77 -14.16
N PHE A 294 3.64 -6.99 -13.55
CA PHE A 294 4.74 -7.56 -12.76
C PHE A 294 4.22 -8.28 -11.49
N GLY A 295 3.22 -7.70 -10.84
CA GLY A 295 2.55 -8.33 -9.71
C GLY A 295 1.84 -9.63 -10.08
N GLY A 296 1.08 -9.62 -11.17
CA GLY A 296 0.35 -10.79 -11.67
C GLY A 296 1.26 -11.93 -12.12
N LYS A 297 2.35 -11.62 -12.83
CA LYS A 297 3.24 -12.61 -13.43
C LYS A 297 4.33 -13.13 -12.47
N TYR A 298 4.92 -12.22 -11.68
CA TYR A 298 6.12 -12.51 -10.89
C TYR A 298 5.90 -12.38 -9.39
N HIS A 299 4.67 -12.04 -8.96
CA HIS A 299 4.35 -11.75 -7.56
C HIS A 299 5.23 -10.64 -6.96
N THR A 300 5.66 -9.69 -7.81
CA THR A 300 6.46 -8.54 -7.37
C THR A 300 5.62 -7.69 -6.42
N PRO A 301 6.16 -7.30 -5.25
CA PRO A 301 5.47 -6.38 -4.36
C PRO A 301 5.06 -5.10 -5.09
N HIS A 302 3.79 -4.72 -4.98
CA HIS A 302 3.16 -3.65 -5.78
C HIS A 302 3.92 -2.33 -5.72
N GLY A 303 4.20 -1.83 -4.52
CA GLY A 303 4.93 -0.58 -4.34
C GLY A 303 6.37 -0.63 -4.87
N LEU A 304 7.03 -1.80 -4.84
CA LEU A 304 8.34 -1.98 -5.44
C LEU A 304 8.28 -1.88 -6.97
N ALA A 305 7.30 -2.53 -7.58
CA ALA A 305 7.09 -2.47 -9.04
C ALA A 305 6.80 -1.03 -9.49
N ASN A 306 5.95 -0.30 -8.76
CA ASN A 306 5.70 1.11 -9.00
C ASN A 306 6.97 1.96 -8.87
N ALA A 307 7.76 1.75 -7.81
CA ALA A 307 8.99 2.50 -7.56
C ALA A 307 10.02 2.33 -8.68
N ILE A 308 10.18 1.11 -9.20
CA ILE A 308 11.08 0.82 -10.32
C ILE A 308 10.61 1.53 -11.60
N MET A 309 9.30 1.49 -11.90
CA MET A 309 8.77 2.01 -13.15
C MET A 309 8.56 3.53 -13.17
N LEU A 310 8.37 4.16 -12.01
CA LEU A 310 8.00 5.58 -11.92
C LEU A 310 8.96 6.51 -12.70
N PRO A 311 10.29 6.45 -12.55
CA PRO A 311 11.20 7.35 -13.29
C PRO A 311 11.06 7.24 -14.81
N HIS A 312 10.89 6.02 -15.32
CA HIS A 312 10.80 5.73 -16.75
C HIS A 312 9.51 6.28 -17.38
N VAL A 313 8.38 6.08 -16.71
CA VAL A 313 7.08 6.59 -17.16
C VAL A 313 7.02 8.11 -17.08
N LEU A 314 7.64 8.71 -16.06
CA LEU A 314 7.73 10.16 -15.96
C LEU A 314 8.55 10.75 -17.10
N ALA A 315 9.71 10.19 -17.44
CA ALA A 315 10.53 10.60 -18.56
C ALA A 315 9.78 10.52 -19.90
N PHE A 316 9.01 9.43 -20.10
CA PHE A 316 8.14 9.27 -21.27
C PHE A 316 7.07 10.36 -21.35
N SER A 317 6.47 10.72 -20.23
CA SER A 317 5.36 11.68 -20.17
C SER A 317 5.81 13.14 -20.22
N ALA A 318 7.05 13.42 -19.79
CA ALA A 318 7.59 14.77 -19.60
C ALA A 318 7.33 15.75 -20.76
N PRO A 319 7.49 15.38 -22.04
CA PRO A 319 7.27 16.31 -23.16
C PRO A 319 5.85 16.90 -23.23
N VAL A 320 4.84 16.22 -22.68
CA VAL A 320 3.44 16.67 -22.74
C VAL A 320 2.92 17.21 -21.40
N VAL A 321 3.69 17.08 -20.31
CA VAL A 321 3.29 17.51 -18.95
C VAL A 321 4.34 18.38 -18.26
N THR A 322 5.24 19.01 -19.01
CA THR A 322 6.39 19.81 -18.50
C THR A 322 5.97 20.80 -17.40
N SER A 323 4.95 21.62 -17.65
CA SER A 323 4.46 22.60 -16.66
C SER A 323 3.87 21.96 -15.41
N ARG A 324 3.29 20.75 -15.51
CA ARG A 324 2.79 20.02 -14.33
C ARG A 324 3.93 19.40 -13.52
N LEU A 325 4.96 18.90 -14.19
CA LEU A 325 6.18 18.43 -13.52
C LEU A 325 6.91 19.60 -12.81
N ALA A 326 6.92 20.79 -13.40
CA ALA A 326 7.44 21.97 -12.76
C ALA A 326 6.73 22.31 -11.44
N GLN A 327 5.40 22.24 -11.42
CA GLN A 327 4.62 22.43 -10.19
C GLN A 327 4.96 21.39 -9.13
N LEU A 328 5.16 20.12 -9.52
CA LEU A 328 5.60 19.05 -8.61
C LEU A 328 6.99 19.33 -8.05
N ALA A 329 7.92 19.84 -8.87
CA ALA A 329 9.29 20.20 -8.43
C ALA A 329 9.27 21.28 -7.34
N VAL A 330 8.53 22.35 -7.57
CA VAL A 330 8.36 23.44 -6.59
C VAL A 330 7.75 22.90 -5.30
N ARG A 331 6.70 22.10 -5.42
CA ARG A 331 6.03 21.51 -4.25
C ARG A 331 6.91 20.54 -3.47
N ALA A 332 7.77 19.79 -4.15
CA ALA A 332 8.78 18.89 -3.58
C ALA A 332 10.02 19.63 -3.04
N ARG A 333 10.08 20.97 -3.18
CA ARG A 333 11.24 21.82 -2.83
C ARG A 333 12.52 21.42 -3.55
N LEU A 334 12.39 21.02 -4.81
CA LEU A 334 13.51 20.66 -5.69
C LEU A 334 13.96 21.84 -6.56
N GLY A 335 13.18 22.90 -6.61
CA GLY A 335 13.46 24.15 -7.30
C GLY A 335 12.55 25.25 -6.79
N GLU A 336 12.74 26.47 -7.31
CA GLU A 336 12.06 27.69 -6.84
C GLU A 336 11.10 28.24 -7.91
N GLU A 337 10.09 28.97 -7.46
CA GLU A 337 9.21 29.72 -8.36
C GLU A 337 10.03 30.75 -9.17
N GLY A 338 9.77 30.80 -10.47
CA GLY A 338 10.50 31.69 -11.39
C GLY A 338 11.57 30.99 -12.24
N GLU A 339 11.95 29.78 -11.93
CA GLU A 339 12.74 28.95 -12.84
C GLU A 339 11.90 28.52 -14.05
N SER A 340 12.54 28.14 -15.16
CA SER A 340 11.80 27.66 -16.32
C SER A 340 11.13 26.31 -16.05
N ASP A 341 9.94 26.09 -16.61
CA ASP A 341 9.21 24.83 -16.49
C ASP A 341 10.06 23.62 -16.91
N ALA A 342 10.90 23.78 -17.94
CA ALA A 342 11.79 22.73 -18.41
C ALA A 342 12.84 22.34 -17.36
N ALA A 343 13.51 23.34 -16.75
CA ALA A 343 14.50 23.09 -15.70
C ALA A 343 13.85 22.47 -14.45
N LEU A 344 12.69 22.97 -14.04
CA LEU A 344 11.94 22.42 -12.91
C LEU A 344 11.46 20.97 -13.18
N ALA A 345 11.00 20.68 -14.40
CA ALA A 345 10.59 19.32 -14.77
C ALA A 345 11.78 18.36 -14.70
N GLU A 346 12.96 18.74 -15.19
CA GLU A 346 14.18 17.93 -15.08
C GLU A 346 14.56 17.70 -13.61
N LYS A 347 14.54 18.76 -12.79
CA LYS A 347 14.79 18.63 -11.34
C LYS A 347 13.83 17.67 -10.66
N PHE A 348 12.55 17.59 -11.07
CA PHE A 348 11.60 16.63 -10.51
C PHE A 348 11.95 15.20 -10.90
N LEU A 349 12.28 14.94 -12.17
CA LEU A 349 12.71 13.61 -12.64
C LEU A 349 13.96 13.13 -11.90
N ASP A 350 14.94 14.00 -11.76
CA ASP A 350 16.17 13.72 -11.01
C ASP A 350 15.89 13.50 -9.53
N GLY A 351 15.00 14.31 -8.94
CA GLY A 351 14.59 14.20 -7.55
C GLY A 351 13.91 12.86 -7.23
N VAL A 352 13.05 12.36 -8.12
CA VAL A 352 12.42 11.03 -7.98
C VAL A 352 13.47 9.93 -8.09
N THR A 353 14.37 10.05 -9.07
CA THR A 353 15.47 9.08 -9.25
C THR A 353 16.40 9.07 -8.03
N GLN A 354 16.73 10.24 -7.49
CA GLN A 354 17.57 10.35 -6.29
C GLN A 354 16.84 9.79 -5.05
N LEU A 355 15.54 10.06 -4.91
CA LEU A 355 14.74 9.50 -3.82
C LEU A 355 14.77 7.97 -3.85
N ASN A 356 14.60 7.35 -5.02
CA ASN A 356 14.72 5.89 -5.16
C ASN A 356 16.10 5.37 -4.73
N ARG A 357 17.18 6.06 -5.09
CA ARG A 357 18.54 5.70 -4.66
C ARG A 357 18.70 5.77 -3.14
N ASP A 358 18.22 6.86 -2.53
CA ASP A 358 18.32 7.08 -1.07
C ASP A 358 17.54 6.02 -0.28
N LEU A 359 16.50 5.43 -0.89
CA LEU A 359 15.66 4.38 -0.32
C LEU A 359 16.12 2.96 -0.71
N ASN A 360 17.26 2.82 -1.40
CA ASN A 360 17.77 1.55 -1.89
C ASN A 360 16.77 0.76 -2.77
N ILE A 361 15.95 1.47 -3.56
CA ILE A 361 15.08 0.85 -4.57
C ILE A 361 15.96 0.35 -5.72
N PRO A 362 15.85 -0.93 -6.13
CA PRO A 362 16.61 -1.44 -7.27
C PRO A 362 16.18 -0.77 -8.58
N THR A 363 17.12 -0.67 -9.52
CA THR A 363 16.88 -0.08 -10.84
C THR A 363 16.36 -1.08 -11.87
N TYR A 364 16.24 -2.35 -11.50
CA TYR A 364 15.76 -3.43 -12.37
C TYR A 364 14.90 -4.43 -11.58
N LEU A 365 14.10 -5.20 -12.29
CA LEU A 365 13.29 -6.27 -11.72
C LEU A 365 13.97 -7.61 -11.94
N GLN A 366 14.52 -8.20 -10.88
CA GLN A 366 15.29 -9.45 -10.95
C GLN A 366 14.55 -10.63 -11.61
N ALA A 367 13.24 -10.70 -11.43
CA ALA A 367 12.42 -11.80 -11.97
C ALA A 367 12.04 -11.61 -13.45
N LEU A 368 12.21 -10.41 -14.01
CA LEU A 368 11.76 -10.08 -15.37
C LEU A 368 12.57 -10.85 -16.43
N LYS A 369 11.86 -11.42 -17.37
CA LYS A 369 12.42 -12.14 -18.52
C LYS A 369 12.07 -11.41 -19.82
N ASP A 370 13.03 -11.23 -20.72
CA ASP A 370 12.80 -10.56 -22.01
C ASP A 370 11.71 -11.26 -22.85
N ALA A 371 11.63 -12.58 -22.78
CA ALA A 371 10.60 -13.37 -23.48
C ALA A 371 9.17 -13.02 -23.04
N ASP A 372 8.96 -12.52 -21.83
CA ASP A 372 7.63 -12.16 -21.31
C ASP A 372 7.24 -10.71 -21.68
N VAL A 373 8.20 -9.86 -22.07
CA VAL A 373 7.99 -8.41 -22.33
C VAL A 373 6.86 -8.12 -23.31
N PRO A 374 6.73 -8.82 -24.47
CA PRO A 374 5.64 -8.51 -25.41
C PRO A 374 4.25 -8.74 -24.82
N ALA A 375 4.07 -9.81 -24.03
CA ALA A 375 2.79 -10.12 -23.38
C ALA A 375 2.46 -9.11 -22.27
N LEU A 376 3.44 -8.74 -21.44
CA LEU A 376 3.31 -7.75 -20.37
C LEU A 376 2.97 -6.36 -20.94
N ALA A 377 3.69 -5.92 -21.98
CA ALA A 377 3.44 -4.65 -22.64
C ALA A 377 2.04 -4.58 -23.27
N LYS A 378 1.60 -5.66 -23.92
CA LYS A 378 0.25 -5.75 -24.49
C LYS A 378 -0.83 -5.61 -23.41
N ALA A 379 -0.67 -6.29 -22.28
CA ALA A 379 -1.62 -6.24 -21.17
C ALA A 379 -1.62 -4.86 -20.50
N ALA A 380 -0.44 -4.27 -20.24
CA ALA A 380 -0.31 -2.93 -19.66
C ALA A 380 -0.93 -1.85 -20.58
N CYS A 381 -0.65 -1.89 -21.89
CA CYS A 381 -1.28 -0.98 -22.83
C CYS A 381 -2.79 -1.15 -22.89
N HIS A 382 -3.30 -2.39 -22.85
CA HIS A 382 -4.74 -2.62 -22.81
C HIS A 382 -5.39 -2.00 -21.57
N GLU A 383 -4.81 -2.22 -20.40
CA GLU A 383 -5.30 -1.68 -19.14
C GLU A 383 -5.28 -0.14 -19.12
N ALA A 384 -4.14 0.47 -19.48
CA ALA A 384 -4.00 1.92 -19.49
C ALA A 384 -4.93 2.59 -20.52
N HIS A 385 -5.03 2.03 -21.73
CA HIS A 385 -5.84 2.63 -22.80
C HIS A 385 -7.34 2.55 -22.55
N THR A 386 -7.80 1.56 -21.80
CA THR A 386 -9.23 1.35 -21.54
C THR A 386 -9.68 1.80 -20.17
N GLY A 387 -8.75 1.98 -19.22
CA GLY A 387 -9.06 2.26 -17.82
C GLY A 387 -8.52 3.57 -17.28
N TYR A 388 -7.44 4.14 -17.87
CA TYR A 388 -6.71 5.22 -17.21
C TYR A 388 -6.64 6.50 -18.05
N PRO A 389 -6.75 7.68 -17.41
CA PRO A 389 -6.71 8.98 -18.07
C PRO A 389 -5.27 9.46 -18.33
N VAL A 390 -4.47 8.64 -18.98
CA VAL A 390 -3.05 8.94 -19.22
C VAL A 390 -2.84 10.23 -20.02
N PRO A 391 -1.80 11.02 -19.72
CA PRO A 391 -1.55 12.28 -20.43
C PRO A 391 -1.10 12.08 -21.88
N ARG A 392 -0.40 10.97 -22.14
CA ARG A 392 0.09 10.56 -23.47
C ARG A 392 -0.09 9.06 -23.63
N TYR A 393 -0.65 8.62 -24.76
CA TYR A 393 -0.76 7.20 -25.07
C TYR A 393 0.57 6.64 -25.56
N MET A 394 0.92 5.47 -25.05
CA MET A 394 2.13 4.72 -25.36
C MET A 394 1.79 3.69 -26.46
N THR A 395 2.61 3.61 -27.50
CA THR A 395 2.53 2.50 -28.46
C THR A 395 3.00 1.20 -27.82
N LEU A 396 2.66 0.07 -28.39
CA LEU A 396 3.14 -1.24 -27.90
C LEU A 396 4.67 -1.30 -27.91
N ALA A 397 5.30 -0.80 -28.97
CA ALA A 397 6.77 -0.76 -29.10
C ALA A 397 7.43 0.13 -28.03
N GLU A 398 6.86 1.30 -27.73
CA GLU A 398 7.34 2.17 -26.65
C GLU A 398 7.21 1.48 -25.28
N CYS A 399 6.09 0.79 -25.03
CA CYS A 399 5.87 0.06 -23.79
C CYS A 399 6.86 -1.11 -23.64
N GLU A 400 7.08 -1.89 -24.69
CA GLU A 400 8.10 -2.94 -24.69
C GLU A 400 9.50 -2.40 -24.44
N ALA A 401 9.88 -1.30 -25.13
CA ALA A 401 11.18 -0.67 -24.94
C ALA A 401 11.36 -0.15 -23.49
N MET A 402 10.30 0.39 -22.90
CA MET A 402 10.32 0.85 -21.50
C MET A 402 10.47 -0.32 -20.52
N ILE A 403 9.71 -1.40 -20.68
CA ILE A 403 9.83 -2.57 -19.81
C ILE A 403 11.22 -3.19 -19.92
N ARG A 404 11.85 -3.19 -21.11
CA ARG A 404 13.22 -3.69 -21.27
C ARG A 404 14.27 -2.87 -20.52
N GLN A 405 14.02 -1.61 -20.20
CA GLN A 405 14.96 -0.79 -19.41
C GLN A 405 15.14 -1.30 -17.99
N VAL A 406 14.21 -2.09 -17.48
CA VAL A 406 14.24 -2.65 -16.13
C VAL A 406 14.54 -4.16 -16.12
N LEU A 407 15.06 -4.71 -17.22
CA LEU A 407 15.59 -6.06 -17.25
C LEU A 407 16.82 -6.18 -16.36
N PRO A 408 17.03 -7.34 -15.69
CA PRO A 408 18.25 -7.56 -14.94
C PRO A 408 19.47 -7.53 -15.89
N PRO A 409 20.63 -7.03 -15.42
CA PRO A 409 21.85 -7.05 -16.22
C PRO A 409 22.19 -8.48 -16.65
N ALA A 410 22.68 -8.65 -17.87
CA ALA A 410 23.15 -9.94 -18.34
C ALA A 410 24.21 -10.48 -17.34
N PRO A 411 24.25 -11.81 -17.07
CA PRO A 411 25.29 -12.38 -16.25
C PRO A 411 26.65 -11.95 -16.84
N SER A 412 27.43 -11.16 -16.11
CA SER A 412 28.73 -10.70 -16.58
C SER A 412 29.62 -11.91 -16.82
N ASP A 413 30.39 -11.94 -17.93
CA ASP A 413 31.44 -12.94 -18.21
C ASP A 413 32.60 -12.96 -17.17
N ALA A 414 32.50 -12.18 -16.13
CA ALA A 414 33.45 -12.14 -15.01
C ALA A 414 33.58 -13.47 -14.26
N ALA A 415 32.60 -14.39 -14.38
CA ALA A 415 32.75 -15.75 -13.82
C ALA A 415 33.56 -16.70 -14.70
N LYS A 416 33.98 -16.31 -15.91
CA LYS A 416 34.82 -17.12 -16.80
C LYS A 416 36.32 -16.88 -16.62
N GLY A 417 36.72 -15.80 -15.94
CA GLY A 417 38.12 -15.40 -15.75
C GLY A 417 38.87 -16.13 -14.60
N GLU A 418 38.14 -16.73 -13.64
CA GLU A 418 38.80 -17.35 -12.46
C GLU A 418 39.12 -18.86 -12.59
N ARG A 419 38.82 -19.51 -13.74
CA ARG A 419 39.14 -20.94 -13.92
C ARG A 419 40.43 -21.24 -14.67
N HIS A 420 41.24 -20.25 -14.98
CA HIS A 420 42.51 -20.47 -15.77
C HIS A 420 43.79 -19.92 -15.14
N SER A 421 43.91 -19.96 -13.80
CA SER A 421 45.21 -19.69 -13.16
C SER A 421 45.46 -20.56 -11.92
N SER A 422 45.26 -21.88 -12.03
CA SER A 422 45.78 -22.81 -11.05
C SER A 422 46.39 -24.04 -11.75
N SER A 423 47.44 -23.81 -12.54
CA SER A 423 48.35 -24.87 -12.95
C SER A 423 49.76 -24.45 -12.62
N GLY A 424 50.36 -25.11 -11.61
CA GLY A 424 51.79 -25.20 -11.49
C GLY A 424 52.46 -24.49 -10.32
N ALA A 425 52.43 -25.10 -9.14
CA ALA A 425 53.59 -25.10 -8.24
C ALA A 425 53.47 -26.27 -7.25
N ASN A 426 54.17 -27.34 -7.64
CA ASN A 426 54.36 -28.52 -6.84
C ASN A 426 55.48 -28.25 -5.82
N ILE A 427 55.14 -28.02 -4.55
CA ILE A 427 56.15 -27.99 -3.47
C ILE A 427 55.79 -29.09 -2.47
N LYS A 428 56.65 -30.13 -2.52
CA LYS A 428 56.70 -31.22 -1.53
C LYS A 428 57.13 -30.67 -0.16
N SER A 429 56.32 -30.89 0.88
CA SER A 429 56.82 -30.86 2.25
C SER A 429 56.28 -32.04 3.04
N LYS A 430 57.26 -32.67 3.75
CA LYS A 430 57.18 -33.90 4.53
C LYS A 430 56.25 -33.79 5.76
N PRO A 431 55.78 -34.94 6.28
CA PRO A 431 54.85 -34.98 7.43
C PRO A 431 55.58 -34.87 8.76
N ALA A 432 55.05 -34.12 9.71
CA ALA A 432 55.52 -34.08 11.09
C ALA A 432 54.55 -34.77 12.05
N ARG A 433 55.03 -35.76 12.65
CA ARG A 433 54.80 -36.55 13.89
C ARG A 433 53.59 -36.09 14.78
N LYS A 434 52.75 -37.09 15.02
CA LYS A 434 51.87 -37.21 16.20
C LYS A 434 52.64 -37.13 17.51
N ARG A 435 52.12 -36.36 18.47
CA ARG A 435 52.36 -36.65 19.91
C ARG A 435 51.00 -36.61 20.62
N SER A 436 50.71 -37.79 21.19
CA SER A 436 49.65 -38.05 22.14
C SER A 436 50.08 -37.63 23.56
N ARG A 437 49.08 -37.21 24.34
CA ARG A 437 48.96 -37.37 25.82
C ARG A 437 47.99 -36.31 26.31
N SER A 438 47.10 -36.54 27.21
CA SER A 438 46.54 -37.61 28.02
C SER A 438 45.48 -36.94 28.90
N ALA A 439 44.47 -37.68 29.20
CA ALA A 439 43.33 -37.30 30.02
C ALA A 439 43.72 -36.89 31.45
N SER A 440 42.92 -36.02 32.07
CA SER A 440 42.60 -36.18 33.49
C SER A 440 41.17 -35.70 33.76
N LYS A 441 40.48 -36.57 34.44
CA LYS A 441 39.14 -36.44 35.03
C LYS A 441 39.19 -35.67 36.34
N SER A 442 38.14 -34.94 36.65
CA SER A 442 37.48 -34.80 37.96
C SER A 442 36.51 -33.63 37.83
N GLY A 443 35.31 -33.66 38.25
CA GLY A 443 34.50 -34.39 39.18
C GLY A 443 33.43 -33.43 39.67
N ALA A 444 32.17 -33.81 39.53
CA ALA A 444 30.96 -33.52 40.34
C ALA A 444 30.95 -32.23 41.19
N ASP A 445 29.91 -31.43 41.29
CA ASP A 445 28.61 -31.75 41.90
C ASP A 445 27.70 -30.51 41.94
N ALA A 446 26.39 -30.76 41.79
CA ALA A 446 25.23 -30.33 42.57
C ALA A 446 24.68 -28.91 42.51
N THR A 447 23.50 -28.89 41.91
CA THR A 447 22.21 -28.38 42.45
C THR A 447 22.13 -27.01 43.10
N ALA A 448 21.22 -26.16 42.54
CA ALA A 448 20.06 -25.65 43.31
C ALA A 448 19.10 -24.81 42.44
N ALA A 449 17.86 -25.25 42.46
CA ALA A 449 16.70 -24.55 41.92
C ALA A 449 16.27 -23.41 42.85
N ALA A 450 15.82 -22.29 42.30
CA ALA A 450 15.05 -21.31 43.04
C ALA A 450 13.75 -20.94 42.31
N LYS A 451 12.64 -21.27 42.96
CA LYS A 451 11.25 -20.96 42.58
C LYS A 451 10.90 -19.50 42.85
N PRO A 452 9.87 -18.97 42.17
CA PRO A 452 9.47 -17.56 42.30
C PRO A 452 8.62 -17.31 43.54
N ARG A 453 8.82 -16.14 44.15
CA ARG A 453 8.00 -15.63 45.25
C ARG A 453 6.74 -14.91 44.74
N ARG A 454 5.59 -15.38 45.16
CA ARG A 454 4.30 -14.67 45.20
C ARG A 454 4.39 -13.54 46.24
N ILE A 455 3.89 -12.36 45.87
CA ILE A 455 3.52 -11.34 46.83
C ILE A 455 2.03 -11.07 46.73
N SER A 456 1.35 -11.30 47.84
CA SER A 456 -0.08 -11.21 48.06
C SER A 456 -0.51 -9.75 48.29
N ALA A 457 -1.74 -9.46 47.86
CA ALA A 457 -2.50 -8.26 48.12
C ALA A 457 -2.77 -8.03 49.62
N LYS A 458 -2.82 -6.78 50.04
CA LYS A 458 -3.65 -6.38 51.16
C LYS A 458 -4.29 -5.02 50.92
N ALA A 459 -5.58 -5.01 51.21
CA ALA A 459 -6.53 -3.91 51.12
C ALA A 459 -6.41 -2.91 52.30
N GLY A 460 -6.98 -1.74 52.09
CA GLY A 460 -7.34 -0.77 53.15
C GLY A 460 -7.61 0.56 52.49
N ALA A 461 -8.74 0.97 52.31
CA ALA A 461 -9.89 1.44 53.10
C ALA A 461 -9.97 2.98 53.13
N LYS A 462 -11.06 3.48 52.52
CA LYS A 462 -12.02 4.55 52.97
C LYS A 462 -11.54 5.91 53.46
N VAL A 463 -12.28 6.87 52.95
CA VAL A 463 -12.85 8.13 53.50
C VAL A 463 -12.62 9.28 52.51
N GLY A 464 -13.56 10.08 52.08
CA GLY A 464 -14.87 10.45 52.45
C GLY A 464 -15.46 11.48 51.49
N ALA A 465 -16.73 11.46 51.37
CA ALA A 465 -17.54 12.40 50.59
C ALA A 465 -17.58 13.80 51.25
N LYS A 466 -17.66 14.86 50.41
CA LYS A 466 -18.55 16.00 50.76
C LYS A 466 -18.94 16.78 49.50
N ALA A 467 -20.20 17.01 49.44
CA ALA A 467 -20.96 17.78 48.47
C ALA A 467 -20.82 19.30 48.60
N ALA A 468 -21.09 20.03 47.54
CA ALA A 468 -21.84 21.29 47.48
C ALA A 468 -22.00 21.70 46.02
N THR A 469 -23.14 21.56 45.43
CA THR A 469 -24.33 22.41 45.29
C THR A 469 -24.11 23.77 44.57
N LYS A 470 -24.81 23.87 43.40
CA LYS A 470 -25.58 24.98 42.86
C LYS A 470 -24.90 26.31 42.44
N ALA A 471 -25.09 26.61 41.15
CA ALA A 471 -25.83 27.81 40.66
C ALA A 471 -25.70 27.75 39.11
N SER A 472 -26.72 27.55 38.30
CA SER A 472 -27.86 28.39 37.94
C SER A 472 -27.51 29.64 37.13
N ALA A 473 -27.79 29.54 35.83
CA ALA A 473 -28.61 30.40 34.99
C ALA A 473 -28.00 31.66 34.33
N LYS A 474 -28.32 31.76 33.03
CA LYS A 474 -28.57 32.94 32.20
C LYS A 474 -27.34 33.63 31.54
N ALA A 475 -27.14 33.50 30.29
CA ALA A 475 -27.59 34.29 29.13
C ALA A 475 -27.32 33.52 27.85
#